data_5e80db4fb01c5d022d0ba0925b5df321
#
_entry.id   5e80db4fb01c5d022d0ba0925b5df321
#
_cell.length_a   1.000
_cell.length_b   1.000
_cell.length_c   1.000
_cell.angle_alpha   90.00
_cell.angle_beta   90.00
_cell.angle_gamma   90.00
#
_symmetry.space_group_name_H-M   'P 1'
#
loop_
_entity.id
_entity.type
_entity.pdbx_description
1 polymer ?
#
loop_
_entity_poly.entity_id
_entity_poly.type
_entity_poly.pdbx_seq_one_letter_code
_entity_poly.pdbx_strand_id
1 'polypeptide(L)'
;SDVCSSDLMDETKPDCAIIATVDKFHSEYIVRTLERGVDVISEKPMTSDAPQCNAILDAEKRTGKNIIVTFNCRFMPLISRLKELLDTGVVGEVYSVHFEWMLDTVHGADYFRRWHRKLENCGGLLVHKSTHHFDIVNWLIGQDPDEVFANGALRVYGPNRSQRAERCSTCPHAGQCEFVYPDGN
;
A
#
# COMPACT_ATOMS: atom_id res chain seq x y z
N SER A 1 -20.60 -3.60 -17.99
CA SER A 1 -21.31 -2.31 -18.05
C SER A 1 -20.47 -1.32 -17.28
N ASP A 2 -19.77 -0.46 -18.03
CA ASP A 2 -18.98 0.63 -17.49
C ASP A 2 -19.94 1.74 -17.04
N VAL A 3 -20.61 1.51 -15.92
CA VAL A 3 -21.18 2.65 -15.18
C VAL A 3 -19.98 3.43 -14.72
N CYS A 4 -19.72 4.55 -15.39
CA CYS A 4 -18.60 5.41 -15.04
C CYS A 4 -18.80 5.82 -13.58
N SER A 5 -17.82 5.59 -12.71
CA SER A 5 -17.88 5.99 -11.31
C SER A 5 -18.21 7.49 -11.14
N SER A 6 -17.95 8.29 -12.19
CA SER A 6 -18.34 9.70 -12.29
C SER A 6 -19.86 9.89 -12.32
N ASP A 7 -20.58 9.10 -13.12
CA ASP A 7 -22.02 9.23 -13.28
C ASP A 7 -22.74 8.88 -11.97
N LEU A 8 -22.25 7.84 -11.28
CA LEU A 8 -22.75 7.47 -9.96
C LEU A 8 -22.56 8.58 -8.92
N MET A 9 -21.42 9.25 -8.90
CA MET A 9 -21.18 10.37 -7.99
C MET A 9 -22.08 11.58 -8.32
N ASP A 10 -22.30 11.86 -9.57
CA ASP A 10 -23.16 12.97 -10.02
C ASP A 10 -24.64 12.70 -9.68
N GLU A 11 -25.09 11.44 -9.72
CA GLU A 11 -26.45 11.04 -9.34
C GLU A 11 -26.65 11.00 -7.83
N THR A 12 -25.70 10.40 -7.07
CA THR A 12 -25.86 10.13 -5.63
C THR A 12 -25.39 11.28 -4.74
N LYS A 13 -24.49 12.13 -5.24
CA LYS A 13 -23.88 13.25 -4.50
C LYS A 13 -23.38 12.84 -3.12
N PRO A 14 -22.48 11.84 -3.03
CA PRO A 14 -22.00 11.36 -1.75
C PRO A 14 -21.12 12.40 -1.05
N ASP A 15 -21.11 12.39 0.28
CA ASP A 15 -20.19 13.22 1.07
C ASP A 15 -18.75 12.71 1.02
N CYS A 16 -18.58 11.39 0.86
CA CYS A 16 -17.29 10.71 0.84
C CYS A 16 -17.32 9.49 -0.08
N ALA A 17 -16.20 9.21 -0.75
CA ALA A 17 -16.01 8.03 -1.58
C ALA A 17 -14.87 7.16 -1.05
N ILE A 18 -15.08 5.83 -1.05
CA ILE A 18 -14.05 4.86 -0.67
C ILE A 18 -13.42 4.29 -1.94
N ILE A 19 -12.09 4.39 -2.05
CA ILE A 19 -11.30 3.90 -3.19
C ILE A 19 -10.48 2.69 -2.75
N ALA A 20 -10.82 1.51 -3.31
CA ALA A 20 -10.21 0.22 -3.00
C ALA A 20 -9.98 -0.57 -4.30
N THR A 21 -9.21 -0.01 -5.22
CA THR A 21 -8.89 -0.59 -6.52
C THR A 21 -7.46 -1.16 -6.54
N VAL A 22 -6.93 -1.47 -7.72
CA VAL A 22 -5.50 -1.75 -7.90
C VAL A 22 -4.73 -0.45 -7.77
N ASP A 23 -3.61 -0.46 -7.06
CA ASP A 23 -2.85 0.73 -6.62
C ASP A 23 -2.61 1.78 -7.71
N LYS A 24 -2.26 1.34 -8.91
CA LYS A 24 -1.99 2.24 -10.05
C LYS A 24 -3.18 3.12 -10.45
N PHE A 25 -4.39 2.72 -10.09
CA PHE A 25 -5.60 3.48 -10.41
C PHE A 25 -6.04 4.40 -9.27
N HIS A 26 -5.45 4.28 -8.09
CA HIS A 26 -5.84 5.11 -6.94
C HIS A 26 -5.78 6.59 -7.28
N SER A 27 -4.65 7.06 -7.84
CA SER A 27 -4.47 8.48 -8.15
C SER A 27 -5.55 9.03 -9.08
N GLU A 28 -5.89 8.31 -10.15
CA GLU A 28 -6.93 8.74 -11.08
C GLU A 28 -8.27 8.92 -10.38
N TYR A 29 -8.70 7.89 -9.61
CA TYR A 29 -9.97 7.95 -8.92
C TYR A 29 -9.99 8.97 -7.78
N ILE A 30 -8.89 9.12 -7.04
CA ILE A 30 -8.76 10.13 -5.98
C ILE A 30 -8.91 11.53 -6.57
N VAL A 31 -8.13 11.89 -7.57
CA VAL A 31 -8.15 13.21 -8.19
C VAL A 31 -9.53 13.53 -8.75
N ARG A 32 -10.12 12.61 -9.51
CA ARG A 32 -11.46 12.80 -10.09
C ARG A 32 -12.55 12.96 -9.04
N THR A 33 -12.41 12.33 -7.89
CA THR A 33 -13.36 12.41 -6.77
C THR A 33 -13.23 13.77 -6.07
N LEU A 34 -11.99 14.16 -5.72
CA LEU A 34 -11.73 15.47 -5.12
C LEU A 34 -12.22 16.62 -6.00
N GLU A 35 -12.01 16.54 -7.32
CA GLU A 35 -12.46 17.54 -8.29
C GLU A 35 -13.98 17.68 -8.38
N ARG A 36 -14.74 16.66 -7.94
CA ARG A 36 -16.19 16.73 -7.79
C ARG A 36 -16.66 17.26 -6.44
N GLY A 37 -15.72 17.70 -5.59
CA GLY A 37 -16.04 18.24 -4.29
C GLY A 37 -16.42 17.17 -3.26
N VAL A 38 -15.97 15.93 -3.43
CA VAL A 38 -16.22 14.77 -2.56
C VAL A 38 -14.94 14.41 -1.82
N ASP A 39 -15.03 14.17 -0.50
CA ASP A 39 -13.91 13.69 0.29
C ASP A 39 -13.57 12.22 -0.02
N VAL A 40 -12.34 11.82 0.22
CA VAL A 40 -11.85 10.48 -0.17
C VAL A 40 -11.30 9.71 1.02
N ILE A 41 -11.68 8.44 1.10
CA ILE A 41 -10.98 7.43 1.89
C ILE A 41 -10.34 6.45 0.91
N SER A 42 -9.02 6.37 0.89
CA SER A 42 -8.29 5.48 -0.02
C SER A 42 -7.63 4.33 0.71
N GLU A 43 -7.67 3.14 0.10
CA GLU A 43 -6.79 2.06 0.50
C GLU A 43 -5.31 2.43 0.32
N LYS A 44 -4.47 1.81 1.13
CA LYS A 44 -3.01 1.91 1.01
C LYS A 44 -2.48 1.00 -0.13
N PRO A 45 -1.38 1.39 -0.76
CA PRO A 45 -0.71 2.69 -0.72
C PRO A 45 -1.58 3.76 -1.38
N MET A 46 -1.41 5.01 -0.99
CA MET A 46 -2.16 6.10 -1.61
C MET A 46 -2.00 6.11 -3.13
N THR A 47 -0.81 5.77 -3.61
CA THR A 47 -0.45 5.68 -5.03
C THR A 47 0.79 4.82 -5.24
N SER A 48 1.15 4.56 -6.50
CA SER A 48 2.28 3.69 -6.88
C SER A 48 3.57 4.46 -7.19
N ASP A 49 3.54 5.78 -7.37
CA ASP A 49 4.71 6.59 -7.71
C ASP A 49 4.60 8.06 -7.27
N ALA A 50 5.72 8.77 -7.29
CA ALA A 50 5.80 10.16 -6.85
C ALA A 50 5.03 11.16 -7.75
N PRO A 51 5.03 11.07 -9.09
CA PRO A 51 4.20 11.93 -9.93
C PRO A 51 2.70 11.86 -9.59
N GLN A 52 2.18 10.66 -9.37
CA GLN A 52 0.80 10.45 -8.96
C GLN A 52 0.54 11.01 -7.56
N CYS A 53 1.49 10.88 -6.63
CA CYS A 53 1.40 11.48 -5.31
C CYS A 53 1.26 13.00 -5.41
N ASN A 54 2.09 13.66 -6.19
CA ASN A 54 2.02 15.10 -6.42
C ASN A 54 0.68 15.52 -7.02
N ALA A 55 0.15 14.77 -7.98
CA ALA A 55 -1.16 15.07 -8.59
C ALA A 55 -2.30 15.02 -7.55
N ILE A 56 -2.23 14.07 -6.61
CA ILE A 56 -3.21 13.98 -5.51
C ILE A 56 -3.09 15.19 -4.57
N LEU A 57 -1.88 15.51 -4.12
CA LEU A 57 -1.64 16.63 -3.21
C LEU A 57 -2.04 17.99 -3.85
N ASP A 58 -1.79 18.16 -5.15
CA ASP A 58 -2.23 19.34 -5.88
C ASP A 58 -3.76 19.40 -6.01
N ALA A 59 -4.42 18.28 -6.21
CA ALA A 59 -5.88 18.22 -6.25
C ALA A 59 -6.49 18.55 -4.88
N GLU A 60 -5.94 17.99 -3.79
CA GLU A 60 -6.36 18.27 -2.41
C GLU A 60 -6.28 19.78 -2.11
N LYS A 61 -5.12 20.40 -2.39
CA LYS A 61 -4.92 21.84 -2.22
C LYS A 61 -5.88 22.69 -3.06
N ARG A 62 -6.09 22.32 -4.32
CA ARG A 62 -6.94 23.07 -5.26
C ARG A 62 -8.41 22.98 -4.90
N THR A 63 -8.87 21.84 -4.45
CA THR A 63 -10.29 21.59 -4.15
C THR A 63 -10.69 21.93 -2.72
N GLY A 64 -9.72 21.95 -1.79
CA GLY A 64 -9.98 22.09 -0.36
C GLY A 64 -10.67 20.86 0.26
N LYS A 65 -10.70 19.74 -0.45
CA LYS A 65 -11.26 18.48 0.01
C LYS A 65 -10.18 17.61 0.67
N ASN A 66 -10.61 16.65 1.48
CA ASN A 66 -9.71 15.84 2.30
C ASN A 66 -9.54 14.44 1.71
N ILE A 67 -8.34 13.90 1.90
CA ILE A 67 -8.04 12.49 1.66
C ILE A 67 -7.54 11.82 2.95
N ILE A 68 -8.10 10.65 3.25
CA ILE A 68 -7.64 9.77 4.33
C ILE A 68 -7.13 8.49 3.70
N VAL A 69 -5.88 8.12 4.00
CA VAL A 69 -5.30 6.83 3.59
C VAL A 69 -5.41 5.84 4.73
N THR A 70 -5.92 4.62 4.44
CA THR A 70 -6.22 3.60 5.47
C THR A 70 -4.97 2.86 5.94
N PHE A 71 -4.13 3.51 6.72
CA PHE A 71 -2.99 2.87 7.38
C PHE A 71 -3.45 2.09 8.63
N ASN A 72 -4.16 0.99 8.40
CA ASN A 72 -4.81 0.20 9.43
C ASN A 72 -3.84 -0.45 10.45
N CYS A 73 -2.57 -0.63 10.09
CA CYS A 73 -1.57 -1.17 11.00
C CYS A 73 -1.33 -0.28 12.23
N ARG A 74 -1.60 1.02 12.17
CA ARG A 74 -1.57 1.91 13.34
C ARG A 74 -2.51 1.45 14.45
N PHE A 75 -3.64 0.81 14.08
CA PHE A 75 -4.70 0.36 15.00
C PHE A 75 -4.50 -1.07 15.51
N MET A 76 -3.39 -1.72 15.18
CA MET A 76 -3.03 -2.99 15.82
C MET A 76 -2.80 -2.73 17.31
N PRO A 77 -3.37 -3.55 18.23
CA PRO A 77 -3.33 -3.28 19.67
C PRO A 77 -1.93 -3.01 20.22
N LEU A 78 -0.94 -3.77 19.75
CA LEU A 78 0.45 -3.57 20.16
C LEU A 78 1.01 -2.22 19.69
N ILE A 79 0.74 -1.85 18.44
CA ILE A 79 1.24 -0.60 17.83
C ILE A 79 0.57 0.62 18.48
N SER A 80 -0.76 0.56 18.68
CA SER A 80 -1.49 1.62 19.39
C SER A 80 -0.97 1.79 20.82
N ARG A 81 -0.75 0.68 21.52
CA ARG A 81 -0.20 0.73 22.88
C ARG A 81 1.19 1.31 22.96
N LEU A 82 2.05 0.96 21.98
CA LEU A 82 3.39 1.53 21.87
C LEU A 82 3.33 3.05 21.67
N LYS A 83 2.46 3.51 20.78
CA LYS A 83 2.24 4.95 20.55
C LYS A 83 1.81 5.67 21.82
N GLU A 84 0.81 5.14 22.53
CA GLU A 84 0.37 5.70 23.81
C GLU A 84 1.54 5.84 24.80
N LEU A 85 2.38 4.81 24.94
CA LEU A 85 3.54 4.86 25.83
C LEU A 85 4.57 5.91 25.40
N LEU A 86 4.88 6.01 24.11
CA LEU A 86 5.79 7.03 23.59
C LEU A 86 5.26 8.45 23.87
N ASP A 87 3.96 8.67 23.68
CA ASP A 87 3.31 9.97 23.90
C ASP A 87 3.32 10.39 25.39
N THR A 88 3.46 9.46 26.33
CA THR A 88 3.69 9.79 27.74
C THR A 88 5.09 10.32 28.05
N GLY A 89 6.02 10.22 27.08
CA GLY A 89 7.41 10.58 27.29
C GLY A 89 8.22 9.60 28.17
N VAL A 90 7.71 8.39 28.41
CA VAL A 90 8.34 7.40 29.32
C VAL A 90 9.75 7.01 28.88
N VAL A 91 10.05 7.08 27.59
CA VAL A 91 11.41 6.80 27.03
C VAL A 91 12.23 8.07 26.83
N GLY A 92 11.67 9.25 27.12
CA GLY A 92 12.30 10.53 26.79
C GLY A 92 12.28 10.83 25.29
N GLU A 93 13.26 11.59 24.83
CA GLU A 93 13.46 11.91 23.42
C GLU A 93 13.95 10.67 22.65
N VAL A 94 13.35 10.39 21.49
CA VAL A 94 13.73 9.25 20.65
C VAL A 94 14.84 9.64 19.69
N TYR A 95 16.04 9.10 19.88
CA TYR A 95 17.20 9.37 19.01
C TYR A 95 17.43 8.32 17.94
N SER A 96 16.89 7.11 18.09
CA SER A 96 17.10 6.01 17.16
C SER A 96 15.95 5.02 17.21
N VAL A 97 15.62 4.47 16.05
CA VAL A 97 14.65 3.39 15.91
C VAL A 97 15.29 2.24 15.14
N HIS A 98 15.20 1.04 15.67
CA HIS A 98 15.46 -0.19 14.94
C HIS A 98 14.11 -0.87 14.68
N PHE A 99 13.76 -1.05 13.40
CA PHE A 99 12.52 -1.69 12.99
C PHE A 99 12.82 -2.86 12.08
N GLU A 100 12.34 -4.03 12.44
CA GLU A 100 12.50 -5.27 11.67
C GLU A 100 11.14 -5.92 11.45
N TRP A 101 10.88 -6.38 10.25
CA TRP A 101 9.65 -7.07 9.92
C TRP A 101 9.91 -8.32 9.08
N MET A 102 9.73 -9.48 9.68
CA MET A 102 9.76 -10.77 9.01
C MET A 102 8.35 -11.11 8.51
N LEU A 103 8.19 -11.07 7.18
CA LEU A 103 6.93 -11.45 6.57
C LEU A 103 6.88 -12.96 6.40
N ASP A 104 5.79 -13.60 6.83
CA ASP A 104 5.63 -15.03 6.63
C ASP A 104 5.61 -15.38 5.13
N THR A 105 6.08 -16.59 4.81
CA THR A 105 6.32 -16.98 3.42
C THR A 105 5.03 -17.17 2.61
N VAL A 106 3.92 -17.54 3.24
CA VAL A 106 2.63 -17.71 2.56
C VAL A 106 2.12 -16.34 2.10
N HIS A 107 2.10 -15.37 3.00
CA HIS A 107 1.72 -14.00 2.68
C HIS A 107 2.73 -13.34 1.71
N GLY A 108 4.03 -13.57 1.93
CA GLY A 108 5.09 -13.06 1.06
C GLY A 108 4.98 -13.57 -0.37
N ALA A 109 4.64 -14.83 -0.57
CA ALA A 109 4.48 -15.43 -1.89
C ALA A 109 3.36 -14.77 -2.72
N ASP A 110 2.32 -14.23 -2.08
CA ASP A 110 1.21 -13.58 -2.79
C ASP A 110 1.68 -12.36 -3.59
N TYR A 111 2.70 -11.65 -3.13
CA TYR A 111 3.28 -10.51 -3.87
C TYR A 111 3.98 -10.92 -5.17
N PHE A 112 4.23 -12.20 -5.36
CA PHE A 112 4.87 -12.75 -6.56
C PHE A 112 3.94 -13.66 -7.38
N ARG A 113 2.69 -13.83 -6.98
CA ARG A 113 1.68 -14.68 -7.65
C ARG A 113 0.51 -13.89 -8.24
N ARG A 114 0.09 -12.79 -7.57
CA ARG A 114 -1.09 -12.02 -7.91
C ARG A 114 -0.75 -10.77 -8.74
N TRP A 115 -1.72 -9.87 -8.93
CA TRP A 115 -1.57 -8.67 -9.76
C TRP A 115 -0.42 -7.74 -9.34
N HIS A 116 -0.09 -7.69 -8.05
CA HIS A 116 1.00 -6.89 -7.49
C HIS A 116 2.40 -7.47 -7.76
N ARG A 117 2.51 -8.63 -8.42
CA ARG A 117 3.79 -9.13 -8.96
C ARG A 117 4.36 -8.22 -10.05
N LYS A 118 3.51 -7.42 -10.67
CA LYS A 118 3.88 -6.47 -11.72
C LYS A 118 4.15 -5.10 -11.11
N LEU A 119 5.37 -4.60 -11.32
CA LEU A 119 5.81 -3.30 -10.80
C LEU A 119 4.87 -2.16 -11.24
N GLU A 120 4.42 -2.21 -12.47
CA GLU A 120 3.48 -1.23 -13.07
C GLU A 120 2.13 -1.12 -12.33
N ASN A 121 1.74 -2.15 -11.58
CA ASN A 121 0.47 -2.18 -10.88
C ASN A 121 0.54 -1.62 -9.46
N CYS A 122 1.73 -1.64 -8.83
CA CYS A 122 1.83 -1.39 -7.39
C CYS A 122 3.11 -0.64 -6.95
N GLY A 123 3.98 -0.24 -7.88
CA GLY A 123 5.24 0.42 -7.52
C GLY A 123 6.27 -0.49 -6.83
N GLY A 124 5.99 -1.79 -6.73
CA GLY A 124 6.86 -2.79 -6.08
C GLY A 124 6.60 -2.99 -4.60
N LEU A 125 7.34 -3.93 -4.00
CA LEU A 125 7.11 -4.37 -2.62
C LEU A 125 7.34 -3.27 -1.59
N LEU A 126 8.32 -2.39 -1.82
CA LEU A 126 8.60 -1.26 -0.93
C LEU A 126 7.43 -0.26 -0.90
N VAL A 127 6.78 0.01 -2.03
CA VAL A 127 5.61 0.89 -2.09
C VAL A 127 4.38 0.15 -1.60
N HIS A 128 4.07 -1.02 -2.16
CA HIS A 128 2.82 -1.72 -1.88
C HIS A 128 2.71 -2.25 -0.44
N LYS A 129 3.78 -2.88 0.08
CA LYS A 129 3.77 -3.49 1.42
C LYS A 129 4.48 -2.67 2.47
N SER A 130 5.71 -2.20 2.19
CA SER A 130 6.50 -1.54 3.22
C SER A 130 6.03 -0.13 3.54
N THR A 131 5.08 0.41 2.76
CA THR A 131 4.39 1.65 3.11
C THR A 131 3.78 1.61 4.52
N HIS A 132 3.23 0.47 4.97
CA HIS A 132 2.78 0.31 6.36
C HIS A 132 3.92 0.47 7.37
N HIS A 133 5.11 -0.03 7.04
CA HIS A 133 6.25 -0.02 7.94
C HIS A 133 6.84 1.39 8.07
N PHE A 134 6.96 2.10 6.97
CA PHE A 134 7.39 3.50 6.97
C PHE A 134 6.37 4.37 7.71
N ASP A 135 5.08 4.16 7.44
CA ASP A 135 4.00 4.86 8.12
C ASP A 135 4.02 4.64 9.64
N ILE A 136 4.18 3.40 10.11
CA ILE A 136 4.27 3.08 11.54
C ILE A 136 5.44 3.80 12.18
N VAL A 137 6.63 3.74 11.59
CA VAL A 137 7.81 4.38 12.16
C VAL A 137 7.63 5.90 12.26
N ASN A 138 7.24 6.55 11.16
CA ASN A 138 7.00 7.99 11.14
C ASN A 138 5.93 8.41 12.14
N TRP A 139 4.82 7.66 12.20
CA TRP A 139 3.73 7.93 13.13
C TRP A 139 4.13 7.75 14.60
N LEU A 140 4.91 6.70 14.93
CA LEU A 140 5.36 6.45 16.29
C LEU A 140 6.26 7.58 16.81
N ILE A 141 7.19 8.07 15.99
CA ILE A 141 8.15 9.11 16.38
C ILE A 141 7.64 10.53 16.09
N GLY A 142 6.58 10.68 15.30
CA GLY A 142 6.02 12.00 14.92
C GLY A 142 6.94 12.82 14.03
N GLN A 143 7.77 12.18 13.20
CA GLN A 143 8.75 12.84 12.32
C GLN A 143 8.78 12.16 10.95
N ASP A 144 9.15 12.93 9.93
CA ASP A 144 9.43 12.44 8.59
C ASP A 144 10.94 12.39 8.33
N PRO A 145 11.45 11.47 7.47
CA PRO A 145 12.86 11.38 7.17
C PRO A 145 13.34 12.55 6.28
N ASP A 146 14.50 13.13 6.59
CA ASP A 146 15.18 14.08 5.72
C ASP A 146 15.90 13.36 4.57
N GLU A 147 16.54 12.22 4.86
CA GLU A 147 17.28 11.44 3.89
C GLU A 147 16.91 9.95 4.01
N VAL A 148 16.88 9.27 2.87
CA VAL A 148 16.61 7.82 2.81
C VAL A 148 17.68 7.14 1.96
N PHE A 149 18.29 6.09 2.52
CA PHE A 149 19.11 5.15 1.77
C PHE A 149 18.45 3.77 1.78
N ALA A 150 18.31 3.16 0.63
CA ALA A 150 17.71 1.83 0.50
C ALA A 150 18.60 0.87 -0.30
N ASN A 151 18.72 -0.35 0.20
CA ASN A 151 19.36 -1.45 -0.50
C ASN A 151 18.47 -2.68 -0.39
N GLY A 152 18.28 -3.38 -1.49
CA GLY A 152 17.42 -4.56 -1.53
C GLY A 152 17.84 -5.56 -2.59
N ALA A 153 17.49 -6.83 -2.38
CA ALA A 153 17.74 -7.87 -3.36
C ALA A 153 16.62 -8.91 -3.35
N LEU A 154 16.17 -9.29 -4.55
CA LEU A 154 15.29 -10.42 -4.74
C LEU A 154 16.13 -11.71 -4.73
N ARG A 155 15.92 -12.60 -3.74
CA ARG A 155 16.75 -13.79 -3.54
C ARG A 155 16.03 -15.09 -3.87
N VAL A 156 14.73 -15.19 -3.60
CA VAL A 156 13.98 -16.46 -3.65
C VAL A 156 12.93 -16.46 -4.75
N TYR A 157 12.09 -15.43 -4.81
CA TYR A 157 10.95 -15.38 -5.72
C TYR A 157 11.31 -14.93 -7.13
N GLY A 158 10.34 -15.05 -8.04
CA GLY A 158 10.45 -14.55 -9.39
C GLY A 158 11.52 -15.27 -10.23
N PRO A 159 12.33 -14.53 -11.00
CA PRO A 159 13.32 -15.11 -11.91
C PRO A 159 14.45 -15.89 -11.21
N ASN A 160 14.68 -15.67 -9.93
CA ASN A 160 15.71 -16.38 -9.16
C ASN A 160 15.35 -17.83 -8.84
N ARG A 161 14.08 -18.20 -8.99
CA ARG A 161 13.61 -19.56 -8.74
C ARG A 161 13.69 -20.40 -10.02
N SER A 162 14.44 -21.51 -10.01
CA SER A 162 14.53 -22.42 -11.15
C SER A 162 13.22 -23.17 -11.40
N GLN A 163 12.53 -23.56 -10.33
CA GLN A 163 11.22 -24.25 -10.37
C GLN A 163 10.09 -23.24 -10.45
N ARG A 164 9.83 -22.73 -11.64
CA ARG A 164 8.78 -21.71 -11.87
C ARG A 164 8.16 -21.86 -13.25
N ALA A 165 6.97 -21.31 -13.40
CA ALA A 165 6.32 -21.02 -14.69
C ALA A 165 5.64 -19.66 -14.63
N GLU A 166 5.01 -19.26 -15.71
CA GLU A 166 4.28 -17.98 -15.74
C GLU A 166 3.05 -18.01 -14.83
N ARG A 167 2.37 -19.17 -14.75
CA ARG A 167 1.18 -19.38 -13.93
C ARG A 167 1.29 -20.70 -13.16
N CYS A 168 0.69 -20.76 -11.97
CA CYS A 168 0.61 -21.99 -11.19
C CYS A 168 -0.17 -23.09 -11.92
N SER A 169 -1.25 -22.73 -12.62
CA SER A 169 -2.09 -23.67 -13.40
C SER A 169 -1.34 -24.42 -14.50
N THR A 170 -0.29 -23.85 -15.04
CA THR A 170 0.54 -24.43 -16.12
C THR A 170 1.93 -24.85 -15.64
N CYS A 171 2.20 -24.73 -14.34
CA CYS A 171 3.53 -25.01 -13.80
C CYS A 171 3.77 -26.54 -13.64
N PRO A 172 4.80 -27.10 -14.26
CA PRO A 172 5.11 -28.52 -14.11
C PRO A 172 5.54 -28.91 -12.68
N HIS A 173 5.88 -27.92 -11.86
CA HIS A 173 6.30 -28.10 -10.47
C HIS A 173 5.16 -27.87 -9.47
N ALA A 174 3.94 -27.59 -9.91
CA ALA A 174 2.83 -27.21 -9.02
C ALA A 174 2.55 -28.22 -7.92
N GLY A 175 2.61 -29.53 -8.23
CA GLY A 175 2.32 -30.58 -7.25
C GLY A 175 3.31 -30.70 -6.08
N GLN A 176 4.49 -30.08 -6.17
CA GLN A 176 5.53 -30.09 -5.13
C GLN A 176 5.90 -28.68 -4.67
N CYS A 177 5.18 -27.67 -5.13
CA CYS A 177 5.50 -26.29 -4.84
C CYS A 177 4.81 -25.82 -3.56
N GLU A 178 5.59 -25.44 -2.56
CA GLU A 178 5.10 -24.85 -1.31
C GLU A 178 4.35 -23.51 -1.51
N PHE A 179 4.55 -22.85 -2.65
CA PHE A 179 3.95 -21.56 -3.00
C PHE A 179 2.84 -21.69 -4.05
N VAL A 180 2.36 -22.90 -4.33
CA VAL A 180 1.27 -23.07 -5.31
C VAL A 180 0.02 -22.29 -4.88
N TYR A 181 -0.61 -21.62 -5.83
CA TYR A 181 -1.88 -20.96 -5.59
C TYR A 181 -3.01 -21.97 -5.79
N PRO A 182 -3.87 -22.20 -4.79
CA PRO A 182 -4.86 -23.29 -4.83
C PRO A 182 -5.83 -23.21 -6.01
N ASP A 183 -6.17 -21.99 -6.44
CA ASP A 183 -7.14 -21.76 -7.51
C ASP A 183 -6.52 -21.70 -8.91
N GLY A 184 -5.27 -22.11 -9.05
CA GLY A 184 -4.62 -22.33 -10.34
C GLY A 184 -4.39 -21.06 -11.19
N ASN A 185 -4.20 -19.94 -10.57
CA ASN A 185 -3.97 -18.65 -11.26
C ASN A 185 -2.72 -18.64 -12.11
#